data_d6f32e4ffdd54754283b439b1e0f11fa
#
_entry.id   d6f32e4ffdd54754283b439b1e0f11fa
#
_cell.length_a   1.000
_cell.length_b   1.000
_cell.length_c   1.000
_cell.angle_alpha   90.00
_cell.angle_beta   90.00
_cell.angle_gamma   90.00
#
_symmetry.space_group_name_H-M   'P 1'
#
loop_
_entity.id
_entity.type
_entity.pdbx_description
1 polymer ?
#
loop_
_entity_poly.entity_id
_entity_poly.type
_entity_poly.pdbx_seq_one_letter_code
_entity_poly.pdbx_strand_id
1 'polypeptide(L)' 'MSNESSLSPAELNDRIRILQDNIRQLIEQAAAASGDRTESRIADRLSQQNEELERLTRERDARPKK' A
#
# COMPACT_ATOMS: atom_id res chain seq x y z
N MET A 1 -1.12 7.13 -22.76
CA MET A 1 -1.57 6.94 -21.76
C MET A 1 -1.15 6.00 -20.90
N SER A 2 -0.79 6.19 -19.92
CA SER A 2 -0.28 5.28 -19.09
C SER A 2 -1.31 4.64 -18.40
N ASN A 3 -1.14 3.50 -18.06
CA ASN A 3 -2.02 2.88 -17.32
C ASN A 3 -1.41 2.09 -16.38
N GLU A 4 -1.78 2.23 -15.18
CA GLU A 4 -1.24 1.49 -14.13
C GLU A 4 -1.52 0.08 -14.28
N SER A 5 -2.52 -0.23 -14.98
CA SER A 5 -2.84 -1.64 -15.08
C SER A 5 -1.91 -2.33 -16.04
N SER A 6 -0.94 -1.64 -16.60
CA SER A 6 -0.02 -2.36 -17.44
C SER A 6 1.21 -2.77 -16.70
N LEU A 7 1.23 -2.74 -15.40
CA LEU A 7 2.37 -3.23 -14.67
C LEU A 7 2.55 -4.71 -14.91
N SER A 8 3.79 -5.14 -15.05
CA SER A 8 4.05 -6.55 -15.19
C SER A 8 3.82 -7.24 -13.86
N PRO A 9 3.65 -8.55 -13.86
CA PRO A 9 3.44 -9.26 -12.60
C PRO A 9 4.57 -9.03 -11.61
N ALA A 10 5.79 -8.97 -12.06
CA ALA A 10 6.90 -8.72 -11.16
C ALA A 10 6.82 -7.32 -10.57
N GLU A 11 6.48 -6.35 -11.40
CA GLU A 11 6.34 -4.99 -10.90
C GLU A 11 5.21 -4.88 -9.92
N LEU A 12 4.13 -5.57 -10.21
CA LEU A 12 2.98 -5.54 -9.32
C LEU A 12 3.34 -6.11 -7.96
N ASN A 13 4.03 -7.23 -7.95
CA ASN A 13 4.46 -7.83 -6.70
C ASN A 13 5.41 -6.92 -5.94
N ASP A 14 6.30 -6.25 -6.64
CA ASP A 14 7.22 -5.33 -6.00
C ASP A 14 6.47 -4.18 -5.36
N ARG A 15 5.50 -3.64 -6.07
CA ARG A 15 4.72 -2.54 -5.52
C ARG A 15 3.96 -2.97 -4.29
N ILE A 16 3.38 -4.15 -4.33
CA ILE A 16 2.65 -4.66 -3.19
C ILE A 16 3.58 -4.81 -2.00
N ARG A 17 4.78 -5.32 -2.23
CA ARG A 17 5.72 -5.49 -1.14
C ARG A 17 6.14 -4.14 -0.56
N ILE A 18 6.39 -3.16 -1.41
CA ILE A 18 6.76 -1.84 -0.93
C ILE A 18 5.65 -1.23 -0.09
N LEU A 19 4.41 -1.39 -0.55
CA LEU A 19 3.29 -0.87 0.20
C LEU A 19 3.16 -1.56 1.55
N GLN A 20 3.36 -2.85 1.59
CA GLN A 20 3.30 -3.57 2.85
C GLN A 20 4.37 -3.08 3.81
N ASP A 21 5.57 -2.83 3.31
CA ASP A 21 6.62 -2.30 4.15
C ASP A 21 6.27 -0.91 4.65
N ASN A 22 5.76 -0.07 3.79
CA ASN A 22 5.38 1.28 4.18
C ASN A 22 4.30 1.27 5.24
N ILE A 23 3.33 0.38 5.08
CA ILE A 23 2.25 0.28 6.05
C ILE A 23 2.81 -0.15 7.39
N ARG A 24 3.72 -1.10 7.40
CA ARG A 24 4.31 -1.55 8.65
C ARG A 24 5.05 -0.41 9.33
N GLN A 25 5.80 0.37 8.58
CA GLN A 25 6.52 1.49 9.15
C GLN A 25 5.57 2.53 9.71
N LEU A 26 4.48 2.77 9.02
CA LEU A 26 3.50 3.72 9.51
C LEU A 26 2.86 3.25 10.81
N ILE A 27 2.62 1.96 10.90
CA ILE A 27 2.07 1.42 12.13
C ILE A 27 3.06 1.58 13.27
N GLU A 28 4.33 1.36 13.00
CA GLU A 28 5.34 1.54 14.03
C GLU A 28 5.45 3.00 14.44
N GLN A 29 5.34 3.89 13.48
CA GLN A 29 5.38 5.30 13.79
C GLN A 29 4.17 5.70 14.63
N ALA A 30 3.02 5.16 14.30
CA ALA A 30 1.82 5.46 15.05
C ALA A 30 1.95 4.98 16.48
N ALA A 31 2.56 3.82 16.66
CA ALA A 31 2.73 3.30 18.01
C ALA A 31 3.68 4.16 18.82
N ALA A 32 4.67 4.75 18.16
CA ALA A 32 5.63 5.57 18.85
C ALA A 32 5.14 6.99 19.06
N ALA A 33 4.24 7.45 18.22
CA ALA A 33 3.76 8.82 18.32
C ALA A 33 2.66 8.91 19.36
N SER A 34 2.71 9.94 20.15
CA SER A 34 1.63 10.12 21.09
C SER A 34 0.98 11.46 20.89
N GLY A 35 1.26 12.12 19.81
CA GLY A 35 0.63 13.40 19.58
C GLY A 35 -0.60 13.25 18.74
N ASP A 36 -1.56 14.10 18.96
CA ASP A 36 -2.81 13.96 18.27
C ASP A 36 -2.70 14.20 16.79
N ARG A 37 -2.02 15.24 16.41
CA ARG A 37 -1.95 15.59 15.00
C ARG A 37 -1.19 14.56 14.21
N THR A 38 -0.10 14.09 14.80
CA THR A 38 0.72 13.12 14.13
C THR A 38 -0.06 11.84 13.92
N GLU A 39 -0.84 11.45 14.91
CA GLU A 39 -1.63 10.24 14.77
C GLU A 39 -2.65 10.36 13.67
N SER A 40 -3.26 11.52 13.55
CA SER A 40 -4.24 11.72 12.50
C SER A 40 -3.62 11.58 11.12
N ARG A 41 -2.47 12.19 10.94
CA ARG A 41 -1.81 12.14 9.65
C ARG A 41 -1.39 10.72 9.31
N ILE A 42 -0.88 10.01 10.30
CA ILE A 42 -0.48 8.64 10.05
C ILE A 42 -1.68 7.79 9.71
N ALA A 43 -2.79 8.01 10.39
CA ALA A 43 -3.99 7.25 10.11
C ALA A 43 -4.47 7.50 8.68
N ASP A 44 -4.41 8.75 8.23
CA ASP A 44 -4.80 9.05 6.87
C ASP A 44 -3.90 8.34 5.87
N ARG A 45 -2.62 8.35 6.13
CA ARG A 45 -1.70 7.68 5.23
C ARG A 45 -1.92 6.19 5.23
N LEU A 46 -2.19 5.63 6.39
CA LEU A 46 -2.47 4.22 6.47
C LEU A 46 -3.70 3.87 5.64
N SER A 47 -4.73 4.69 5.73
CA SER A 47 -5.92 4.44 4.94
C SER A 47 -5.62 4.44 3.46
N GLN A 48 -4.89 5.44 3.01
CA GLN A 48 -4.57 5.54 1.60
C GLN A 48 -3.72 4.37 1.14
N GLN A 49 -2.73 4.01 1.93
CA GLN A 49 -1.85 2.92 1.55
C GLN A 49 -2.59 1.60 1.54
N ASN A 50 -3.49 1.41 2.49
CA ASN A 50 -4.27 0.18 2.52
C ASN A 50 -5.19 0.07 1.32
N GLU A 51 -5.79 1.18 0.93
CA GLU A 51 -6.65 1.15 -0.23
C GLU A 51 -5.87 0.81 -1.49
N GLU A 52 -4.70 1.39 -1.61
CA GLU A 52 -3.89 1.12 -2.77
C GLU A 52 -3.41 -0.33 -2.76
N LEU A 53 -3.03 -0.83 -1.61
CA LEU A 53 -2.59 -2.20 -1.49
C LEU A 53 -3.72 -3.15 -1.88
N GLU A 54 -4.93 -2.86 -1.43
CA GLU A 54 -6.06 -3.68 -1.78
C GLU A 54 -6.30 -3.68 -3.28
N ARG A 55 -6.21 -2.52 -3.89
CA ARG A 55 -6.44 -2.43 -5.32
C ARG A 55 -5.41 -3.22 -6.10
N LEU A 56 -4.14 -3.08 -5.72
CA LEU A 56 -3.10 -3.80 -6.41
C LEU A 56 -3.20 -5.30 -6.19
N THR A 57 -3.57 -5.69 -4.99
CA THR A 57 -3.74 -7.11 -4.70
C THR A 57 -4.86 -7.70 -5.52
N ARG A 58 -5.95 -6.96 -5.67
CA ARG A 58 -7.05 -7.44 -6.49
C ARG A 58 -6.62 -7.56 -7.94
N GLU A 59 -5.86 -6.59 -8.40
CA GLU A 59 -5.40 -6.63 -9.76
C GLU A 59 -4.50 -7.83 -9.99
N ARG A 60 -3.62 -8.12 -9.04
CA ARG A 60 -2.74 -9.27 -9.16
C ARG A 60 -3.55 -10.57 -9.19
N ASP A 61 -4.53 -10.66 -8.30
CA ASP A 61 -5.32 -11.89 -8.20
C ASP A 61 -6.24 -12.06 -9.40
N ALA A 62 -6.62 -10.99 -10.03
CA ALA A 62 -7.52 -11.07 -11.17
C ALA A 62 -6.79 -11.46 -12.45
N ARG A 63 -5.48 -11.39 -12.46
CA ARG A 63 -4.75 -11.72 -13.67
C ARG A 63 -4.69 -13.22 -13.86
N PRO A 64 -4.78 -13.66 -15.08
CA PRO A 64 -4.70 -15.10 -15.31
C PRO A 64 -3.30 -15.59 -15.00
N LYS A 65 -3.25 -16.75 -14.41
CA LYS A 65 -1.98 -17.31 -14.12
C LYS A 65 -1.64 -18.32 -15.14
N LYS A 66 -0.42 -18.37 -15.53
CA LYS A 66 -0.08 -19.30 -16.53
C LYS A 66 0.65 -20.41 -16.01
#